data_d98d9cba365cf265146b051e6171f137
#
_entry.id   d98d9cba365cf265146b051e6171f137
#
_cell.length_a   1.000
_cell.length_b   1.000
_cell.length_c   1.000
_cell.angle_alpha   90.00
_cell.angle_beta   90.00
_cell.angle_gamma   90.00
#
_symmetry.space_group_name_H-M   'P 1'
#
loop_
_entity.id
_entity.type
_entity.pdbx_description
1 polymer ?
#
loop_
_entity_poly.entity_id
_entity_poly.type
_entity_poly.pdbx_seq_one_letter_code
_entity_poly.pdbx_strand_id
1 'polypeptide(L)'
;LGVEAYAVSAELNDLDSVTAMLTEIDKLGMRVDIVLNNAGLQIAYRTEYFDTPVSDYTESFKINTIAPAMICYHFMPKMKEYGFGRILNTTSGIRLDPHQAGYSASKAALDKITIDLGSTVEGSDVMINLTDPGWCRTDLGGPNAPNAPESAIPGIVIGAFVDDKKSGRCFGAQAFAGMSLEDAVKKAEEYESPY
;
A
#
# COMPACT_ATOMS: atom_id res chain seq x y z
N LEU A 1 -5.26 24.18 -3.91
CA LEU A 1 -6.30 23.32 -4.49
C LEU A 1 -7.68 23.61 -3.90
N GLY A 2 -7.80 24.44 -2.84
CA GLY A 2 -9.08 24.79 -2.24
C GLY A 2 -9.75 23.67 -1.44
N VAL A 3 -8.96 22.71 -0.95
CA VAL A 3 -9.40 21.62 -0.07
C VAL A 3 -8.84 21.81 1.33
N GLU A 4 -9.53 21.30 2.35
CA GLU A 4 -9.00 21.21 3.69
C GLU A 4 -7.93 20.12 3.75
N ALA A 5 -6.86 20.35 4.51
CA ALA A 5 -5.77 19.41 4.70
C ALA A 5 -5.34 19.40 6.17
N TYR A 6 -5.14 18.21 6.70
CA TYR A 6 -4.70 17.96 8.07
C TYR A 6 -3.43 17.12 8.06
N ALA A 7 -2.54 17.36 9.01
CA ALA A 7 -1.33 16.59 9.20
C ALA A 7 -1.32 15.98 10.60
N VAL A 8 -1.17 14.66 10.67
CA VAL A 8 -1.00 13.91 11.91
C VAL A 8 0.29 13.10 11.79
N SER A 9 1.22 13.32 12.71
CA SER A 9 2.51 12.65 12.69
C SER A 9 2.44 11.27 13.36
N ALA A 10 3.15 10.29 12.82
CA ALA A 10 3.36 9.00 13.45
C ALA A 10 4.74 8.43 13.13
N GLU A 11 5.34 7.72 14.09
CA GLU A 11 6.51 6.87 13.87
C GLU A 11 6.01 5.43 13.64
N LEU A 12 6.16 4.92 12.40
CA LEU A 12 5.55 3.64 12.01
C LEU A 12 6.25 2.41 12.59
N ASN A 13 7.48 2.55 13.10
CA ASN A 13 8.14 1.46 13.81
C ASN A 13 7.77 1.40 15.31
N ASP A 14 7.01 2.39 15.79
CA ASP A 14 6.39 2.45 17.12
C ASP A 14 4.87 2.26 16.99
N LEU A 15 4.37 1.08 17.35
CA LEU A 15 2.95 0.74 17.18
C LEU A 15 2.02 1.53 18.11
N ASP A 16 2.53 2.03 19.24
CA ASP A 16 1.77 2.93 20.10
C ASP A 16 1.61 4.30 19.43
N SER A 17 2.63 4.77 18.71
CA SER A 17 2.54 5.97 17.88
C SER A 17 1.52 5.81 16.75
N VAL A 18 1.46 4.66 16.10
CA VAL A 18 0.43 4.35 15.08
C VAL A 18 -0.98 4.40 15.72
N THR A 19 -1.16 3.81 16.88
CA THR A 19 -2.44 3.83 17.61
C THR A 19 -2.85 5.25 17.99
N ALA A 20 -1.90 6.06 18.46
CA ALA A 20 -2.13 7.46 18.78
C ALA A 20 -2.55 8.28 17.54
N MET A 21 -1.87 8.09 16.40
CA MET A 21 -2.24 8.69 15.12
C MET A 21 -3.68 8.37 14.72
N LEU A 22 -4.08 7.10 14.77
CA LEU A 22 -5.43 6.67 14.42
C LEU A 22 -6.49 7.33 15.34
N THR A 23 -6.16 7.45 16.63
CA THR A 23 -7.02 8.13 17.61
C THR A 23 -7.16 9.62 17.29
N GLU A 24 -6.08 10.30 16.91
CA GLU A 24 -6.13 11.72 16.51
C GLU A 24 -6.93 11.92 15.22
N ILE A 25 -6.81 11.02 14.24
CA ILE A 25 -7.63 11.07 13.02
C ILE A 25 -9.12 10.93 13.37
N ASP A 26 -9.47 10.01 14.27
CA ASP A 26 -10.87 9.83 14.71
C ASP A 26 -11.44 11.10 15.38
N LYS A 27 -10.63 11.86 16.13
CA LYS A 27 -11.05 13.11 16.76
C LYS A 27 -11.42 14.21 15.76
N LEU A 28 -10.93 14.12 14.51
CA LEU A 28 -11.34 15.05 13.46
C LEU A 28 -12.82 14.89 13.08
N GLY A 29 -13.45 13.76 13.44
CA GLY A 29 -14.85 13.50 13.16
C GLY A 29 -15.20 13.36 11.68
N MET A 30 -14.17 13.17 10.83
CA MET A 30 -14.35 13.05 9.39
C MET A 30 -14.50 11.58 8.98
N ARG A 31 -15.28 11.36 7.94
CA ARG A 31 -15.35 10.08 7.27
C ARG A 31 -14.11 9.89 6.40
N VAL A 32 -13.47 8.73 6.50
CA VAL A 32 -12.35 8.35 5.65
C VAL A 32 -12.85 7.35 4.60
N ASP A 33 -12.88 7.78 3.36
CA ASP A 33 -13.35 6.99 2.22
C ASP A 33 -12.22 6.26 1.50
N ILE A 34 -11.00 6.84 1.49
CA ILE A 34 -9.85 6.30 0.78
C ILE A 34 -8.64 6.28 1.72
N VAL A 35 -7.95 5.16 1.77
CA VAL A 35 -6.68 4.98 2.50
C VAL A 35 -5.58 4.56 1.53
N LEU A 36 -4.47 5.28 1.54
CA LEU A 36 -3.27 4.96 0.78
C LEU A 36 -2.12 4.67 1.75
N ASN A 37 -1.84 3.39 2.01
CA ASN A 37 -0.68 2.96 2.78
C ASN A 37 0.56 2.98 1.87
N ASN A 38 1.15 4.17 1.71
CA ASN A 38 2.28 4.38 0.79
C ASN A 38 3.63 4.39 1.49
N ALA A 39 3.69 4.75 2.76
CA ALA A 39 4.95 4.77 3.50
C ALA A 39 5.61 3.39 3.54
N GLY A 40 6.94 3.37 3.44
CA GLY A 40 7.70 2.13 3.48
C GLY A 40 9.16 2.37 3.82
N LEU A 41 9.79 1.35 4.35
CA LEU A 41 11.22 1.33 4.65
C LEU A 41 11.89 0.21 3.85
N GLN A 42 12.98 0.54 3.15
CA GLN A 42 13.93 -0.42 2.62
C GLN A 42 15.25 -0.25 3.35
N ILE A 43 15.67 -1.27 4.07
CA ILE A 43 17.01 -1.34 4.67
C ILE A 43 18.02 -1.62 3.56
N ALA A 44 19.25 -1.15 3.73
CA ALA A 44 20.30 -1.32 2.73
C ALA A 44 20.53 -2.80 2.35
N TYR A 45 20.86 -3.03 1.09
CA TYR A 45 21.22 -4.35 0.60
C TYR A 45 22.33 -5.01 1.42
N ARG A 46 22.16 -6.29 1.71
CA ARG A 46 23.15 -7.12 2.40
C ARG A 46 23.91 -7.97 1.39
N THR A 47 25.16 -7.66 1.14
CA THR A 47 26.02 -8.47 0.25
C THR A 47 26.23 -9.88 0.80
N GLU A 48 26.38 -9.99 2.14
CA GLU A 48 26.45 -11.26 2.86
C GLU A 48 25.08 -11.55 3.49
N TYR A 49 24.14 -12.06 2.68
CA TYR A 49 22.75 -12.23 3.09
C TYR A 49 22.53 -13.25 4.22
N PHE A 50 23.48 -14.19 4.44
CA PHE A 50 23.42 -15.10 5.60
C PHE A 50 23.72 -14.40 6.92
N ASP A 51 24.37 -13.24 6.90
CA ASP A 51 24.67 -12.42 8.07
C ASP A 51 23.64 -11.33 8.31
N THR A 52 22.46 -11.45 7.67
CA THR A 52 21.36 -10.49 7.84
C THR A 52 20.89 -10.44 9.29
N PRO A 53 20.99 -9.29 9.98
CA PRO A 53 20.56 -9.19 11.37
C PRO A 53 19.03 -9.29 11.48
N VAL A 54 18.56 -9.88 12.59
CA VAL A 54 17.12 -10.02 12.87
C VAL A 54 16.41 -8.66 12.91
N SER A 55 17.12 -7.60 13.29
CA SER A 55 16.58 -6.22 13.28
C SER A 55 16.08 -5.79 11.90
N ASP A 56 16.72 -6.21 10.80
CA ASP A 56 16.29 -5.88 9.44
C ASP A 56 14.88 -6.42 9.17
N TYR A 57 14.57 -7.62 9.66
CA TYR A 57 13.23 -8.19 9.59
C TYR A 57 12.26 -7.46 10.51
N THR A 58 12.61 -7.27 11.78
CA THR A 58 11.68 -6.68 12.76
C THR A 58 11.30 -5.25 12.41
N GLU A 59 12.23 -4.43 11.93
CA GLU A 59 11.95 -3.06 11.49
C GLU A 59 11.13 -3.04 10.19
N SER A 60 11.54 -3.84 9.20
CA SER A 60 10.79 -3.93 7.93
C SER A 60 9.34 -4.40 8.17
N PHE A 61 9.12 -5.40 9.01
CA PHE A 61 7.77 -5.89 9.30
C PHE A 61 6.94 -4.87 10.07
N LYS A 62 7.50 -4.15 11.04
CA LYS A 62 6.76 -3.11 11.75
C LYS A 62 6.23 -2.04 10.80
N ILE A 63 7.10 -1.51 9.93
CA ILE A 63 6.78 -0.37 9.05
C ILE A 63 5.99 -0.82 7.83
N ASN A 64 6.43 -1.89 7.15
CA ASN A 64 5.88 -2.27 5.85
C ASN A 64 4.67 -3.21 5.94
N THR A 65 4.43 -3.85 7.10
CA THR A 65 3.40 -4.87 7.25
C THR A 65 2.44 -4.54 8.40
N ILE A 66 2.96 -4.41 9.63
CA ILE A 66 2.13 -4.31 10.83
C ILE A 66 1.41 -2.96 10.88
N ALA A 67 2.11 -1.85 10.68
CA ALA A 67 1.48 -0.53 10.67
C ALA A 67 0.39 -0.39 9.58
N PRO A 68 0.63 -0.77 8.31
CA PRO A 68 -0.45 -0.83 7.32
C PRO A 68 -1.62 -1.74 7.70
N ALA A 69 -1.34 -2.91 8.29
CA ALA A 69 -2.39 -3.81 8.76
C ALA A 69 -3.25 -3.16 9.85
N MET A 70 -2.63 -2.50 10.85
CA MET A 70 -3.34 -1.76 11.89
C MET A 70 -4.26 -0.68 11.29
N ILE A 71 -3.77 0.05 10.29
CA ILE A 71 -4.55 1.06 9.58
C ILE A 71 -5.73 0.42 8.84
N CYS A 72 -5.52 -0.70 8.15
CA CYS A 72 -6.58 -1.45 7.48
C CYS A 72 -7.64 -1.93 8.48
N TYR A 73 -7.23 -2.55 9.58
CA TYR A 73 -8.15 -3.03 10.63
C TYR A 73 -8.91 -1.91 11.32
N HIS A 74 -8.37 -0.70 11.36
CA HIS A 74 -9.04 0.46 11.93
C HIS A 74 -10.12 1.04 11.02
N PHE A 75 -9.83 1.21 9.72
CA PHE A 75 -10.74 1.88 8.79
C PHE A 75 -11.72 0.93 8.10
N MET A 76 -11.32 -0.29 7.78
CA MET A 76 -12.14 -1.22 7.00
C MET A 76 -13.50 -1.56 7.66
N PRO A 77 -13.61 -1.77 9.00
CA PRO A 77 -14.90 -1.93 9.65
C PRO A 77 -15.81 -0.71 9.49
N LYS A 78 -15.27 0.50 9.62
CA LYS A 78 -16.00 1.76 9.43
C LYS A 78 -16.49 1.92 7.99
N MET A 79 -15.62 1.61 7.01
CA MET A 79 -15.99 1.60 5.59
C MET A 79 -17.12 0.61 5.29
N LYS A 80 -17.12 -0.57 5.94
CA LYS A 80 -18.22 -1.55 5.82
C LYS A 80 -19.54 -1.00 6.37
N GLU A 81 -19.52 -0.27 7.48
CA GLU A 81 -20.70 0.39 8.04
C GLU A 81 -21.22 1.48 7.11
N TYR A 82 -20.33 2.23 6.45
CA TYR A 82 -20.71 3.28 5.49
C TYR A 82 -21.16 2.72 4.13
N GLY A 83 -20.83 1.46 3.84
CA GLY A 83 -21.10 0.82 2.56
C GLY A 83 -20.19 1.29 1.42
N PHE A 84 -19.06 1.96 1.73
CA PHE A 84 -18.09 2.42 0.74
C PHE A 84 -16.68 2.53 1.36
N GLY A 85 -15.66 2.13 0.61
CA GLY A 85 -14.27 2.35 0.99
C GLY A 85 -13.28 1.86 -0.05
N ARG A 86 -12.11 2.50 -0.10
CA ARG A 86 -10.99 2.12 -0.98
C ARG A 86 -9.70 2.09 -0.16
N ILE A 87 -9.04 0.95 -0.10
CA ILE A 87 -7.74 0.81 0.57
C ILE A 87 -6.71 0.33 -0.46
N LEU A 88 -5.60 1.05 -0.57
CA LEU A 88 -4.47 0.67 -1.38
C LEU A 88 -3.23 0.50 -0.52
N ASN A 89 -2.64 -0.68 -0.58
CA ASN A 89 -1.39 -1.01 0.08
C ASN A 89 -0.26 -1.04 -0.95
N THR A 90 0.74 -0.18 -0.75
CA THR A 90 1.91 -0.15 -1.64
C THR A 90 2.82 -1.33 -1.37
N THR A 91 2.94 -2.20 -2.36
CA THR A 91 3.78 -3.39 -2.36
C THR A 91 5.03 -3.23 -3.23
N SER A 92 5.70 -4.32 -3.52
CA SER A 92 6.85 -4.40 -4.42
C SER A 92 6.87 -5.76 -5.11
N GLY A 93 7.10 -5.76 -6.42
CA GLY A 93 7.14 -6.96 -7.26
C GLY A 93 8.39 -7.84 -7.08
N ILE A 94 9.13 -7.69 -5.99
CA ILE A 94 10.36 -8.44 -5.74
C ILE A 94 10.01 -9.91 -5.44
N ARG A 95 10.54 -10.81 -6.27
CA ARG A 95 10.29 -12.25 -6.13
C ARG A 95 11.49 -13.06 -5.68
N LEU A 96 12.70 -12.72 -6.15
CA LEU A 96 13.92 -13.48 -5.92
C LEU A 96 15.08 -12.49 -5.68
N ASP A 97 15.19 -11.97 -4.48
CA ASP A 97 16.31 -11.11 -4.10
C ASP A 97 16.66 -11.30 -2.61
N PRO A 98 17.55 -12.26 -2.29
CA PRO A 98 17.94 -12.55 -0.92
C PRO A 98 18.65 -11.38 -0.23
N HIS A 99 19.25 -10.45 -1.01
CA HIS A 99 19.93 -9.28 -0.46
C HIS A 99 18.97 -8.23 0.12
N GLN A 100 17.66 -8.33 -0.22
CA GLN A 100 16.63 -7.45 0.34
C GLN A 100 15.93 -8.03 1.58
N ALA A 101 16.20 -9.29 1.90
CA ALA A 101 15.85 -9.94 3.17
C ALA A 101 14.51 -9.48 3.79
N GLY A 102 14.58 -8.72 4.89
CA GLY A 102 13.40 -8.25 5.63
C GLY A 102 12.46 -7.38 4.81
N TYR A 103 12.98 -6.57 3.86
CA TYR A 103 12.13 -5.74 3.00
C TYR A 103 11.22 -6.60 2.11
N SER A 104 11.81 -7.51 1.31
CA SER A 104 11.02 -8.35 0.40
C SER A 104 10.04 -9.26 1.15
N ALA A 105 10.47 -9.83 2.29
CA ALA A 105 9.62 -10.64 3.15
C ALA A 105 8.45 -9.83 3.72
N SER A 106 8.69 -8.59 4.16
CA SER A 106 7.63 -7.72 4.72
C SER A 106 6.60 -7.30 3.67
N LYS A 107 7.02 -7.06 2.41
CA LYS A 107 6.10 -6.75 1.32
C LYS A 107 5.28 -7.96 0.91
N ALA A 108 5.87 -9.16 0.87
CA ALA A 108 5.12 -10.40 0.63
C ALA A 108 4.08 -10.69 1.75
N ALA A 109 4.42 -10.35 3.00
CA ALA A 109 3.47 -10.47 4.10
C ALA A 109 2.31 -9.46 3.98
N LEU A 110 2.58 -8.22 3.54
CA LEU A 110 1.55 -7.23 3.25
C LEU A 110 0.62 -7.69 2.11
N ASP A 111 1.18 -8.31 1.06
CA ASP A 111 0.41 -8.89 -0.04
C ASP A 111 -0.58 -9.93 0.49
N LYS A 112 -0.10 -10.85 1.32
CA LYS A 112 -0.95 -11.90 1.90
C LYS A 112 -2.08 -11.31 2.74
N ILE A 113 -1.79 -10.33 3.62
CA ILE A 113 -2.79 -9.66 4.46
C ILE A 113 -3.83 -8.95 3.58
N THR A 114 -3.39 -8.25 2.53
CA THR A 114 -4.27 -7.53 1.62
C THR A 114 -5.23 -8.46 0.89
N ILE A 115 -4.72 -9.60 0.39
CA ILE A 115 -5.53 -10.62 -0.28
C ILE A 115 -6.54 -11.21 0.71
N ASP A 116 -6.12 -11.59 1.92
CA ASP A 116 -7.00 -12.16 2.93
C ASP A 116 -8.12 -11.19 3.33
N LEU A 117 -7.80 -9.93 3.58
CA LEU A 117 -8.81 -8.92 3.87
C LEU A 117 -9.73 -8.69 2.68
N GLY A 118 -9.20 -8.69 1.46
CA GLY A 118 -9.96 -8.55 0.23
C GLY A 118 -11.05 -9.62 0.09
N SER A 119 -10.73 -10.88 0.42
CA SER A 119 -11.69 -11.98 0.38
C SER A 119 -12.92 -11.77 1.28
N THR A 120 -12.76 -10.97 2.34
CA THR A 120 -13.86 -10.68 3.29
C THR A 120 -14.83 -9.59 2.82
N VAL A 121 -14.49 -8.90 1.74
CA VAL A 121 -15.25 -7.77 1.17
C VAL A 121 -15.53 -7.91 -0.32
N GLU A 122 -15.13 -9.01 -0.93
CA GLU A 122 -15.37 -9.29 -2.35
C GLU A 122 -16.85 -9.13 -2.71
N GLY A 123 -17.15 -8.47 -3.82
CA GLY A 123 -18.50 -8.17 -4.27
C GLY A 123 -19.17 -7.00 -3.55
N SER A 124 -18.52 -6.39 -2.55
CA SER A 124 -19.02 -5.19 -1.87
C SER A 124 -18.39 -3.93 -2.45
N ASP A 125 -18.93 -2.75 -2.08
CA ASP A 125 -18.36 -1.45 -2.46
C ASP A 125 -17.26 -0.97 -1.48
N VAL A 126 -16.73 -1.89 -0.69
CA VAL A 126 -15.48 -1.72 0.05
C VAL A 126 -14.42 -2.57 -0.63
N MET A 127 -13.40 -1.95 -1.20
CA MET A 127 -12.36 -2.64 -1.94
C MET A 127 -10.98 -2.39 -1.33
N ILE A 128 -10.18 -3.43 -1.23
CA ILE A 128 -8.78 -3.36 -0.81
C ILE A 128 -7.89 -4.03 -1.86
N ASN A 129 -6.89 -3.31 -2.35
CA ASN A 129 -6.01 -3.77 -3.40
C ASN A 129 -4.54 -3.40 -3.12
N LEU A 130 -3.64 -4.02 -3.83
CA LEU A 130 -2.22 -3.73 -3.85
C LEU A 130 -1.88 -2.79 -5.01
N THR A 131 -0.85 -1.97 -4.83
CA THR A 131 -0.26 -1.20 -5.91
C THR A 131 1.27 -1.30 -5.85
N ASP A 132 1.88 -1.60 -6.97
CA ASP A 132 3.34 -1.67 -7.12
C ASP A 132 3.81 -0.51 -8.00
N PRO A 133 4.52 0.50 -7.44
CA PRO A 133 5.00 1.65 -8.21
C PRO A 133 6.06 1.27 -9.25
N GLY A 134 6.62 0.06 -9.16
CA GLY A 134 7.86 -0.29 -9.83
C GLY A 134 9.07 0.39 -9.18
N TRP A 135 10.27 0.14 -9.70
CA TRP A 135 11.49 0.74 -9.17
C TRP A 135 11.65 2.18 -9.71
N CYS A 136 11.32 3.16 -8.85
CA CYS A 136 11.31 4.59 -9.18
C CYS A 136 12.48 5.34 -8.51
N ARG A 137 12.97 6.41 -9.16
CA ARG A 137 14.02 7.30 -8.65
C ARG A 137 13.48 8.19 -7.53
N THR A 138 13.46 7.64 -6.33
CA THR A 138 13.09 8.29 -5.07
C THR A 138 14.24 8.12 -4.07
N ASP A 139 14.14 8.69 -2.88
CA ASP A 139 15.12 8.47 -1.81
C ASP A 139 15.25 6.97 -1.48
N LEU A 140 14.13 6.22 -1.51
CA LEU A 140 14.12 4.78 -1.30
C LEU A 140 14.72 4.01 -2.47
N GLY A 141 14.33 4.34 -3.70
CA GLY A 141 14.76 3.59 -4.89
C GLY A 141 16.14 3.98 -5.43
N GLY A 142 16.66 5.13 -5.01
CA GLY A 142 17.96 5.65 -5.41
C GLY A 142 18.02 6.20 -6.84
N PRO A 143 19.13 6.85 -7.21
CA PRO A 143 19.26 7.57 -8.48
C PRO A 143 19.34 6.66 -9.71
N ASN A 144 19.66 5.39 -9.53
CA ASN A 144 19.85 4.41 -10.62
C ASN A 144 18.58 3.69 -11.03
N ALA A 145 17.45 3.97 -10.36
CA ALA A 145 16.17 3.36 -10.71
C ALA A 145 15.75 3.75 -12.14
N PRO A 146 15.16 2.83 -12.92
CA PRO A 146 14.84 3.07 -14.33
C PRO A 146 13.68 4.06 -14.50
N ASN A 147 12.73 4.08 -13.57
CA ASN A 147 11.47 4.82 -13.71
C ASN A 147 11.56 6.21 -13.05
N ALA A 148 10.96 7.22 -13.68
CA ALA A 148 10.68 8.50 -13.02
C ALA A 148 9.53 8.32 -12.03
N PRO A 149 9.51 9.00 -10.87
CA PRO A 149 8.41 8.89 -9.91
C PRO A 149 7.04 9.19 -10.54
N GLU A 150 6.98 10.17 -11.44
CA GLU A 150 5.77 10.59 -12.14
C GLU A 150 5.18 9.50 -13.04
N SER A 151 6.01 8.55 -13.51
CA SER A 151 5.53 7.44 -14.34
C SER A 151 4.64 6.46 -13.60
N ALA A 152 4.66 6.48 -12.26
CA ALA A 152 3.75 5.68 -11.44
C ALA A 152 2.30 6.21 -11.46
N ILE A 153 2.07 7.43 -11.98
CA ILE A 153 0.73 8.02 -12.09
C ILE A 153 0.12 7.67 -13.48
N PRO A 154 -1.19 7.30 -13.55
CA PRO A 154 -2.16 7.20 -12.45
C PRO A 154 -2.13 5.85 -11.69
N GLY A 155 -1.31 4.89 -12.11
CA GLY A 155 -1.36 3.50 -11.66
C GLY A 155 -1.26 3.32 -10.14
N ILE A 156 -0.46 4.14 -9.45
CA ILE A 156 -0.28 4.02 -7.98
C ILE A 156 -1.58 4.30 -7.21
N VAL A 157 -2.49 5.07 -7.77
CA VAL A 157 -3.77 5.44 -7.14
C VAL A 157 -4.98 4.82 -7.85
N ILE A 158 -4.77 4.02 -8.89
CA ILE A 158 -5.85 3.55 -9.76
C ILE A 158 -6.93 2.77 -9.00
N GLY A 159 -6.54 1.98 -7.99
CA GLY A 159 -7.47 1.22 -7.16
C GLY A 159 -8.46 2.07 -6.35
N ALA A 160 -8.23 3.40 -6.23
CA ALA A 160 -9.17 4.32 -5.61
C ALA A 160 -10.32 4.72 -6.55
N PHE A 161 -10.17 4.48 -7.86
CA PHE A 161 -11.11 4.93 -8.91
C PHE A 161 -11.87 3.78 -9.58
N VAL A 162 -11.48 2.52 -9.38
CA VAL A 162 -12.23 1.37 -9.88
C VAL A 162 -13.54 1.18 -9.10
N ASP A 163 -14.58 0.66 -9.78
CA ASP A 163 -15.92 0.47 -9.21
C ASP A 163 -16.53 -0.90 -9.58
N ASP A 164 -15.69 -1.91 -9.72
CA ASP A 164 -16.06 -3.26 -10.14
C ASP A 164 -16.24 -4.26 -9.00
N LYS A 165 -16.10 -3.80 -7.74
CA LYS A 165 -16.28 -4.57 -6.50
C LYS A 165 -15.33 -5.76 -6.34
N LYS A 166 -14.20 -5.74 -7.05
CA LYS A 166 -13.14 -6.75 -6.96
C LYS A 166 -12.04 -6.29 -6.02
N SER A 167 -11.56 -7.17 -5.16
CA SER A 167 -10.51 -6.91 -4.16
C SER A 167 -9.30 -7.84 -4.34
N GLY A 168 -8.23 -7.59 -3.58
CA GLY A 168 -7.04 -8.46 -3.51
C GLY A 168 -6.14 -8.41 -4.75
N ARG A 169 -6.42 -7.54 -5.73
CA ARG A 169 -5.63 -7.40 -6.97
C ARG A 169 -4.34 -6.61 -6.71
N CYS A 170 -3.35 -6.83 -7.56
CA CYS A 170 -2.12 -6.04 -7.59
C CYS A 170 -2.03 -5.25 -8.90
N PHE A 171 -2.05 -3.92 -8.80
CA PHE A 171 -1.88 -3.02 -9.94
C PHE A 171 -0.42 -2.61 -10.07
N GLY A 172 0.27 -3.12 -11.10
CA GLY A 172 1.59 -2.64 -11.48
C GLY A 172 1.50 -1.26 -12.12
N ALA A 173 1.87 -0.20 -11.38
CA ALA A 173 1.63 1.19 -11.77
C ALA A 173 2.23 1.54 -13.14
N GLN A 174 3.39 0.97 -13.48
CA GLN A 174 4.06 1.22 -14.76
C GLN A 174 3.25 0.75 -15.98
N ALA A 175 2.30 -0.19 -15.80
CA ALA A 175 1.41 -0.62 -16.86
C ALA A 175 0.39 0.48 -17.28
N PHE A 176 0.22 1.50 -16.45
CA PHE A 176 -0.70 2.62 -16.66
C PHE A 176 0.02 3.94 -17.00
N ALA A 177 1.35 3.92 -17.07
CA ALA A 177 2.16 5.12 -17.32
C ALA A 177 1.72 5.85 -18.60
N GLY A 178 1.48 7.16 -18.49
CA GLY A 178 1.06 8.00 -19.61
C GLY A 178 -0.39 7.84 -20.07
N MET A 179 -1.20 7.01 -19.42
CA MET A 179 -2.63 6.88 -19.70
C MET A 179 -3.43 8.03 -19.13
N SER A 180 -4.57 8.34 -19.76
CA SER A 180 -5.61 9.12 -19.10
C SER A 180 -6.17 8.33 -17.90
N LEU A 181 -6.76 9.02 -16.91
CA LEU A 181 -7.38 8.35 -15.78
C LEU A 181 -8.52 7.42 -16.25
N GLU A 182 -9.32 7.86 -17.21
CA GLU A 182 -10.44 7.07 -17.76
C GLU A 182 -9.97 5.77 -18.41
N ASP A 183 -8.93 5.81 -19.24
CA ASP A 183 -8.41 4.60 -19.90
C ASP A 183 -7.72 3.67 -18.88
N ALA A 184 -7.05 4.26 -17.88
CA ALA A 184 -6.41 3.49 -16.83
C ALA A 184 -7.44 2.76 -15.95
N VAL A 185 -8.58 3.37 -15.61
CA VAL A 185 -9.68 2.71 -14.88
C VAL A 185 -10.24 1.55 -15.68
N LYS A 186 -10.59 1.77 -16.96
CA LYS A 186 -11.08 0.68 -17.83
C LYS A 186 -10.12 -0.50 -17.87
N LYS A 187 -8.82 -0.23 -18.01
CA LYS A 187 -7.80 -1.29 -18.00
C LYS A 187 -7.67 -1.96 -16.64
N ALA A 188 -7.77 -1.22 -15.53
CA ALA A 188 -7.67 -1.77 -14.18
C ALA A 188 -8.83 -2.72 -13.86
N GLU A 189 -10.02 -2.47 -14.37
CA GLU A 189 -11.20 -3.33 -14.21
C GLU A 189 -11.11 -4.65 -14.96
N GLU A 190 -10.17 -4.78 -15.94
CA GLU A 190 -9.86 -6.06 -16.59
C GLU A 190 -9.03 -7.01 -15.70
N TYR A 191 -8.44 -6.52 -14.61
CA TYR A 191 -7.68 -7.34 -13.69
C TYR A 191 -8.61 -8.19 -12.84
N GLU A 192 -8.34 -9.49 -12.75
CA GLU A 192 -9.16 -10.43 -11.99
C GLU A 192 -8.74 -10.47 -10.52
N SER A 193 -9.71 -10.75 -9.64
CA SER A 193 -9.47 -11.11 -8.25
C SER A 193 -8.68 -12.41 -8.15
N PRO A 194 -7.89 -12.62 -7.09
CA PRO A 194 -7.17 -13.87 -6.87
C PRO A 194 -8.08 -15.00 -6.30
N TYR A 195 -9.36 -14.75 -6.17
CA TYR A 195 -10.36 -15.68 -5.59
C TYR A 195 -11.32 -16.20 -6.64
#